data_2bb5229f8db88da5164e5c8297ee0b05
#
_entry.id   2bb5229f8db88da5164e5c8297ee0b05
#
_cell.length_a   1.000
_cell.length_b   1.000
_cell.length_c   1.000
_cell.angle_alpha   90.00
_cell.angle_beta   90.00
_cell.angle_gamma   90.00
#
_symmetry.space_group_name_H-M   'P 1'
#
loop_
_entity.id
_entity.type
_entity.pdbx_description
1 polymer ?
#
loop_
_entity_poly.entity_id
_entity_poly.type
_entity_poly.pdbx_seq_one_letter_code
_entity_poly.pdbx_strand_id
1 'polypeptide(L)'
;MAIDYRGFGHSTGVPSEQGLISDASALVEWAINVAHVSPDRIVLLGQSLGTAVVSGVAERYILQGVEFAGVILVAGFSDLATMLSGYRIGGLVPALGPFATMPWFVRILERYVVDKWHSANRVANIVRHTRTRLRLSFVHGKNDKDIPWKEDNKLFKAAVTEAIGEIDDEGFERLKEQHTVHKGPDAFVSTWITDRDIVIRQELYPYGGEFLPPQAYSEPTAN
;
A
#
# COMPACT_ATOMS: atom_id res chain seq x y z
N MET A 1 17.03 -5.63 -1.91
CA MET A 1 17.40 -5.26 -3.30
C MET A 1 16.43 -4.19 -3.77
N ALA A 2 16.86 -3.26 -4.63
CA ALA A 2 16.05 -2.19 -5.21
C ALA A 2 16.53 -1.94 -6.64
N ILE A 3 15.67 -1.33 -7.46
CA ILE A 3 15.97 -0.95 -8.85
C ILE A 3 15.50 0.49 -9.09
N ASP A 4 16.12 1.15 -10.08
CA ASP A 4 15.54 2.33 -10.71
C ASP A 4 14.50 1.86 -11.73
N TYR A 5 13.25 2.28 -11.56
CA TYR A 5 12.21 2.00 -12.57
C TYR A 5 12.51 2.71 -13.88
N ARG A 6 11.94 2.21 -14.98
CA ARG A 6 12.04 2.88 -16.29
C ARG A 6 11.65 4.35 -16.21
N GLY A 7 12.48 5.21 -16.79
CA GLY A 7 12.30 6.66 -16.76
C GLY A 7 12.70 7.35 -15.46
N PHE A 8 13.23 6.61 -14.46
CA PHE A 8 13.72 7.16 -13.19
C PHE A 8 15.20 6.82 -12.99
N GLY A 9 15.89 7.63 -12.19
CA GLY A 9 17.28 7.44 -11.86
C GLY A 9 18.18 7.31 -13.09
N HIS A 10 18.89 6.18 -13.20
CA HIS A 10 19.73 5.86 -14.35
C HIS A 10 19.02 5.04 -15.43
N SER A 11 17.77 4.64 -15.19
CA SER A 11 16.99 3.84 -16.15
C SER A 11 16.38 4.71 -17.25
N THR A 12 16.39 4.21 -18.48
CA THR A 12 15.75 4.85 -19.64
C THR A 12 14.31 4.37 -19.81
N GLY A 13 13.58 4.98 -20.74
CA GLY A 13 12.21 4.60 -21.08
C GLY A 13 11.16 5.56 -20.54
N VAL A 14 9.89 5.18 -20.70
CA VAL A 14 8.74 5.97 -20.26
C VAL A 14 8.00 5.20 -19.16
N PRO A 15 7.75 5.82 -18.00
CA PRO A 15 6.99 5.20 -16.92
C PRO A 15 5.56 4.88 -17.35
N SER A 16 5.07 3.72 -16.93
CA SER A 16 3.67 3.32 -17.01
C SER A 16 3.38 2.25 -15.96
N GLU A 17 2.13 2.09 -15.57
CA GLU A 17 1.74 1.10 -14.55
C GLU A 17 2.27 -0.29 -14.88
N GLN A 18 1.98 -0.80 -16.07
CA GLN A 18 2.43 -2.12 -16.51
C GLN A 18 3.95 -2.20 -16.65
N GLY A 19 4.57 -1.08 -17.04
CA GLY A 19 6.01 -0.97 -17.14
C GLY A 19 6.70 -1.13 -15.79
N LEU A 20 6.28 -0.36 -14.78
CA LEU A 20 6.85 -0.41 -13.43
C LEU A 20 6.64 -1.78 -12.77
N ILE A 21 5.45 -2.39 -12.96
CA ILE A 21 5.19 -3.75 -12.48
C ILE A 21 6.12 -4.76 -13.17
N SER A 22 6.39 -4.59 -14.47
CA SER A 22 7.32 -5.48 -15.20
C SER A 22 8.76 -5.31 -14.72
N ASP A 23 9.20 -4.07 -14.46
CA ASP A 23 10.55 -3.79 -13.93
C ASP A 23 10.74 -4.44 -12.55
N ALA A 24 9.78 -4.27 -11.66
CA ALA A 24 9.82 -4.91 -10.34
C ALA A 24 9.71 -6.43 -10.41
N SER A 25 8.92 -6.98 -11.36
CA SER A 25 8.86 -8.42 -11.60
C SER A 25 10.20 -8.98 -12.08
N ALA A 26 10.94 -8.25 -12.93
CA ALA A 26 12.29 -8.67 -13.35
C ALA A 26 13.26 -8.81 -12.19
N LEU A 27 13.16 -7.93 -11.18
CA LEU A 27 13.95 -8.06 -9.95
C LEU A 27 13.59 -9.32 -9.16
N VAL A 28 12.28 -9.63 -9.05
CA VAL A 28 11.81 -10.86 -8.41
C VAL A 28 12.28 -12.10 -9.17
N GLU A 29 12.17 -12.11 -10.50
CA GLU A 29 12.66 -13.20 -11.34
C GLU A 29 14.16 -13.40 -11.19
N TRP A 30 14.93 -12.32 -11.13
CA TRP A 30 16.36 -12.42 -10.86
C TRP A 30 16.63 -13.06 -9.49
N ALA A 31 15.91 -12.66 -8.45
CA ALA A 31 16.07 -13.23 -7.11
C ALA A 31 15.77 -14.73 -7.09
N ILE A 32 14.73 -15.16 -7.79
CA ILE A 32 14.32 -16.59 -7.84
C ILE A 32 15.25 -17.39 -8.74
N ASN A 33 15.46 -16.94 -9.98
CA ASN A 33 16.10 -17.75 -11.03
C ASN A 33 17.62 -17.65 -11.06
N VAL A 34 18.19 -16.50 -10.62
CA VAL A 34 19.63 -16.24 -10.65
C VAL A 34 20.24 -16.34 -9.25
N ALA A 35 19.62 -15.71 -8.26
CA ALA A 35 20.10 -15.78 -6.88
C ALA A 35 19.60 -17.02 -6.13
N HIS A 36 18.70 -17.81 -6.74
CA HIS A 36 18.11 -19.04 -6.19
C HIS A 36 17.45 -18.85 -4.81
N VAL A 37 16.81 -17.69 -4.61
CA VAL A 37 16.05 -17.42 -3.39
C VAL A 37 14.65 -17.99 -3.56
N SER A 38 14.24 -18.87 -2.66
CA SER A 38 12.88 -19.41 -2.66
C SER A 38 11.85 -18.28 -2.42
N PRO A 39 10.71 -18.24 -3.14
CA PRO A 39 9.68 -17.22 -2.98
C PRO A 39 9.19 -17.05 -1.52
N ASP A 40 9.09 -18.15 -0.78
CA ASP A 40 8.68 -18.15 0.63
C ASP A 40 9.69 -17.47 1.58
N ARG A 41 10.84 -17.02 1.06
CA ARG A 41 11.86 -16.21 1.75
C ARG A 41 11.97 -14.79 1.23
N ILE A 42 11.13 -14.40 0.27
CA ILE A 42 11.10 -13.06 -0.31
C ILE A 42 9.99 -12.26 0.37
N VAL A 43 10.34 -11.08 0.87
CA VAL A 43 9.38 -10.06 1.31
C VAL A 43 9.37 -8.94 0.29
N LEU A 44 8.19 -8.61 -0.20
CA LEU A 44 7.99 -7.46 -1.08
C LEU A 44 7.67 -6.23 -0.22
N LEU A 45 8.42 -5.14 -0.41
CA LEU A 45 8.19 -3.87 0.28
C LEU A 45 8.01 -2.75 -0.73
N GLY A 46 6.94 -2.00 -0.59
CA GLY A 46 6.66 -0.80 -1.40
C GLY A 46 6.31 0.39 -0.51
N GLN A 47 6.76 1.57 -0.93
CA GLN A 47 6.41 2.85 -0.30
C GLN A 47 5.78 3.78 -1.32
N SER A 48 4.74 4.53 -0.92
CA SER A 48 4.05 5.48 -1.80
C SER A 48 3.63 4.82 -3.13
N LEU A 49 4.03 5.34 -4.28
CA LEU A 49 3.80 4.70 -5.59
C LEU A 49 4.28 3.24 -5.63
N GLY A 50 5.37 2.92 -4.91
CA GLY A 50 5.89 1.56 -4.80
C GLY A 50 4.89 0.57 -4.20
N THR A 51 3.92 1.00 -3.39
CA THR A 51 2.86 0.13 -2.85
C THR A 51 1.96 -0.41 -3.95
N ALA A 52 1.61 0.44 -4.92
CA ALA A 52 0.81 0.05 -6.07
C ALA A 52 1.58 -0.89 -7.02
N VAL A 53 2.89 -0.64 -7.21
CA VAL A 53 3.77 -1.53 -7.97
C VAL A 53 3.87 -2.90 -7.29
N VAL A 54 4.18 -2.93 -5.99
CA VAL A 54 4.32 -4.16 -5.21
C VAL A 54 3.01 -4.94 -5.16
N SER A 55 1.86 -4.27 -5.00
CA SER A 55 0.55 -4.94 -5.08
C SER A 55 0.33 -5.60 -6.43
N GLY A 56 0.73 -4.94 -7.53
CA GLY A 56 0.64 -5.51 -8.87
C GLY A 56 1.58 -6.70 -9.09
N VAL A 57 2.80 -6.65 -8.54
CA VAL A 57 3.74 -7.78 -8.57
C VAL A 57 3.20 -8.94 -7.75
N ALA A 58 2.78 -8.69 -6.50
CA ALA A 58 2.24 -9.73 -5.63
C ALA A 58 1.01 -10.42 -6.25
N GLU A 59 0.08 -9.64 -6.82
CA GLU A 59 -1.08 -10.18 -7.54
C GLU A 59 -0.65 -11.04 -8.73
N ARG A 60 0.25 -10.56 -9.57
CA ARG A 60 0.75 -11.32 -10.73
C ARG A 60 1.29 -12.69 -10.35
N TYR A 61 2.07 -12.76 -9.28
CA TYR A 61 2.71 -13.99 -8.83
C TYR A 61 1.73 -14.92 -8.09
N ILE A 62 0.84 -14.40 -7.25
CA ILE A 62 -0.15 -15.24 -6.55
C ILE A 62 -1.12 -15.91 -7.54
N LEU A 63 -1.50 -15.24 -8.62
CA LEU A 63 -2.32 -15.80 -9.68
C LEU A 63 -1.63 -16.97 -10.43
N GLN A 64 -0.30 -17.01 -10.39
CA GLN A 64 0.53 -18.13 -10.89
C GLN A 64 0.79 -19.20 -9.82
N GLY A 65 0.25 -19.03 -8.62
CA GLY A 65 0.45 -19.95 -7.49
C GLY A 65 1.77 -19.76 -6.76
N VAL A 66 2.45 -18.63 -6.96
CA VAL A 66 3.69 -18.28 -6.24
C VAL A 66 3.35 -17.38 -5.05
N GLU A 67 3.67 -17.83 -3.85
CA GLU A 67 3.43 -17.13 -2.60
C GLU A 67 4.75 -16.62 -1.99
N PHE A 68 4.75 -15.36 -1.59
CA PHE A 68 5.90 -14.71 -0.95
C PHE A 68 5.83 -14.84 0.58
N ALA A 69 6.98 -14.64 1.27
CA ALA A 69 7.04 -14.60 2.73
C ALA A 69 6.14 -13.52 3.33
N GLY A 70 6.02 -12.38 2.65
CA GLY A 70 5.16 -11.27 3.06
C GLY A 70 5.13 -10.13 2.07
N VAL A 71 4.17 -9.24 2.27
CA VAL A 71 3.99 -8.00 1.51
C VAL A 71 3.83 -6.86 2.52
N ILE A 72 4.64 -5.83 2.39
CA ILE A 72 4.64 -4.64 3.26
C ILE A 72 4.38 -3.41 2.39
N LEU A 73 3.31 -2.70 2.70
CA LEU A 73 2.86 -1.50 2.00
C LEU A 73 2.94 -0.30 2.95
N VAL A 74 3.84 0.64 2.64
CA VAL A 74 4.09 1.83 3.48
C VAL A 74 3.54 3.06 2.77
N ALA A 75 2.70 3.84 3.44
CA ALA A 75 2.03 5.01 2.88
C ALA A 75 1.29 4.68 1.56
N GLY A 76 0.44 3.65 1.61
CA GLY A 76 -0.31 3.14 0.47
C GLY A 76 -1.55 3.97 0.12
N PHE A 77 -2.04 3.79 -1.12
CA PHE A 77 -3.29 4.38 -1.60
C PHE A 77 -4.15 3.36 -2.35
N SER A 78 -5.47 3.54 -2.30
CA SER A 78 -6.45 2.60 -2.84
C SER A 78 -6.49 2.59 -4.37
N ASP A 79 -6.49 3.79 -4.97
CA ASP A 79 -6.38 4.05 -6.40
C ASP A 79 -5.85 5.46 -6.67
N LEU A 80 -5.25 5.67 -7.84
CA LEU A 80 -4.61 6.94 -8.17
C LEU A 80 -5.63 8.08 -8.35
N ALA A 81 -6.79 7.83 -8.91
CA ALA A 81 -7.79 8.88 -9.16
C ALA A 81 -8.36 9.40 -7.84
N THR A 82 -8.70 8.49 -6.92
CA THR A 82 -9.18 8.84 -5.57
C THR A 82 -8.09 9.58 -4.78
N MET A 83 -6.85 9.11 -4.85
CA MET A 83 -5.71 9.76 -4.19
C MET A 83 -5.51 11.18 -4.74
N LEU A 84 -5.48 11.37 -6.05
CA LEU A 84 -5.30 12.68 -6.68
C LEU A 84 -6.43 13.65 -6.37
N SER A 85 -7.68 13.18 -6.20
CA SER A 85 -8.81 14.03 -5.82
C SER A 85 -8.65 14.63 -4.43
N GLY A 86 -7.97 13.93 -3.53
CA GLY A 86 -7.64 14.39 -2.16
C GLY A 86 -6.25 15.01 -2.01
N TYR A 87 -5.43 14.99 -3.07
CA TYR A 87 -4.02 15.36 -3.00
C TYR A 87 -3.82 16.87 -2.80
N ARG A 88 -2.91 17.21 -1.90
CA ARG A 88 -2.49 18.60 -1.61
C ARG A 88 -1.00 18.74 -1.85
N ILE A 89 -0.62 19.66 -2.73
CA ILE A 89 0.80 19.96 -2.97
C ILE A 89 1.39 20.63 -1.71
N GLY A 90 2.38 19.96 -1.10
CA GLY A 90 3.03 20.44 0.14
C GLY A 90 2.07 20.59 1.32
N GLY A 91 0.94 19.88 1.31
CA GLY A 91 -0.07 19.95 2.37
C GLY A 91 -0.88 21.25 2.43
N LEU A 92 -0.61 22.24 1.58
CA LEU A 92 -1.20 23.58 1.64
C LEU A 92 -2.21 23.87 0.52
N VAL A 93 -1.91 23.44 -0.71
CA VAL A 93 -2.74 23.73 -1.88
C VAL A 93 -3.32 22.43 -2.44
N PRO A 94 -4.66 22.31 -2.58
CA PRO A 94 -5.26 21.17 -3.27
C PRO A 94 -4.74 21.13 -4.71
N ALA A 95 -4.15 20.02 -5.13
CA ALA A 95 -3.56 19.87 -6.48
C ALA A 95 -4.55 20.19 -7.60
N LEU A 96 -5.82 19.91 -7.38
CA LEU A 96 -6.93 20.11 -8.31
C LEU A 96 -7.90 21.23 -7.89
N GLY A 97 -7.55 22.00 -6.83
CA GLY A 97 -8.35 23.13 -6.35
C GLY A 97 -9.80 22.76 -6.01
N PRO A 98 -10.75 23.71 -6.19
CA PRO A 98 -12.16 23.48 -5.84
C PRO A 98 -12.83 22.38 -6.67
N PHE A 99 -12.23 21.95 -7.79
CA PHE A 99 -12.77 20.89 -8.64
C PHE A 99 -12.59 19.47 -8.05
N ALA A 100 -11.65 19.30 -7.13
CA ALA A 100 -11.37 18.00 -6.49
C ALA A 100 -12.57 17.38 -5.74
N THR A 101 -13.49 18.22 -5.27
CA THR A 101 -14.71 17.79 -4.56
C THR A 101 -15.91 17.56 -5.47
N MET A 102 -15.78 17.80 -6.77
CA MET A 102 -16.88 17.66 -7.73
C MET A 102 -16.91 16.25 -8.32
N PRO A 103 -17.97 15.43 -8.10
CA PRO A 103 -18.01 14.04 -8.58
C PRO A 103 -17.84 13.88 -10.10
N TRP A 104 -18.28 14.84 -10.88
CA TRP A 104 -18.12 14.82 -12.33
C TRP A 104 -16.68 15.00 -12.76
N PHE A 105 -15.89 15.79 -12.01
CA PHE A 105 -14.47 16.01 -12.29
C PHE A 105 -13.64 14.79 -11.95
N VAL A 106 -13.92 14.11 -10.83
CA VAL A 106 -13.29 12.83 -10.48
C VAL A 106 -13.56 11.80 -11.60
N ARG A 107 -14.80 11.69 -12.11
CA ARG A 107 -15.11 10.80 -13.24
C ARG A 107 -14.36 11.17 -14.52
N ILE A 108 -14.12 12.44 -14.77
CA ILE A 108 -13.29 12.89 -15.90
C ILE A 108 -11.85 12.43 -15.70
N LEU A 109 -11.26 12.65 -14.51
CA LEU A 109 -9.92 12.18 -14.18
C LEU A 109 -9.80 10.67 -14.34
N GLU A 110 -10.74 9.90 -13.81
CA GLU A 110 -10.79 8.44 -13.96
C GLU A 110 -10.76 7.99 -15.42
N ARG A 111 -11.34 8.80 -16.31
CA ARG A 111 -11.40 8.51 -17.75
C ARG A 111 -10.09 8.85 -18.46
N TYR A 112 -9.36 9.86 -18.01
CA TYR A 112 -8.12 10.34 -18.64
C TYR A 112 -6.85 9.80 -17.98
N VAL A 113 -6.92 9.33 -16.72
CA VAL A 113 -5.81 8.64 -16.08
C VAL A 113 -5.72 7.23 -16.66
N VAL A 114 -4.73 7.02 -17.50
CA VAL A 114 -4.48 5.73 -18.16
C VAL A 114 -4.06 4.67 -17.13
N ASP A 115 -3.20 5.06 -16.20
CA ASP A 115 -2.68 4.21 -15.11
C ASP A 115 -3.53 4.39 -13.85
N LYS A 116 -4.45 3.47 -13.62
CA LYS A 116 -5.45 3.60 -12.54
C LYS A 116 -4.94 3.16 -11.18
N TRP A 117 -3.97 2.28 -11.12
CA TRP A 117 -3.37 1.76 -9.89
C TRP A 117 -4.41 1.25 -8.88
N HIS A 118 -5.25 0.30 -9.30
CA HIS A 118 -6.31 -0.29 -8.46
C HIS A 118 -5.74 -1.17 -7.33
N SER A 119 -5.01 -0.57 -6.39
CA SER A 119 -4.31 -1.29 -5.32
C SER A 119 -5.27 -2.04 -4.39
N ALA A 120 -6.45 -1.48 -4.10
CA ALA A 120 -7.44 -2.14 -3.25
C ALA A 120 -7.93 -3.47 -3.86
N ASN A 121 -8.25 -3.49 -5.16
CA ASN A 121 -8.66 -4.71 -5.86
C ASN A 121 -7.53 -5.75 -5.90
N ARG A 122 -6.29 -5.31 -6.12
CA ARG A 122 -5.12 -6.20 -6.12
C ARG A 122 -4.89 -6.83 -4.75
N VAL A 123 -4.98 -6.03 -3.70
CA VAL A 123 -4.86 -6.51 -2.33
C VAL A 123 -5.94 -7.57 -2.02
N ALA A 124 -7.19 -7.33 -2.39
CA ALA A 124 -8.27 -8.31 -2.26
C ALA A 124 -7.96 -9.60 -3.05
N ASN A 125 -7.48 -9.49 -4.30
CA ASN A 125 -7.10 -10.65 -5.10
C ASN A 125 -5.94 -11.44 -4.49
N ILE A 126 -4.94 -10.77 -3.89
CA ILE A 126 -3.86 -11.44 -3.18
C ILE A 126 -4.43 -12.30 -2.04
N VAL A 127 -5.31 -11.74 -1.20
CA VAL A 127 -5.95 -12.48 -0.10
C VAL A 127 -6.80 -13.65 -0.62
N ARG A 128 -7.59 -13.41 -1.66
CA ARG A 128 -8.47 -14.43 -2.28
C ARG A 128 -7.71 -15.64 -2.78
N HIS A 129 -6.58 -15.43 -3.45
CA HIS A 129 -5.84 -16.49 -4.13
C HIS A 129 -4.71 -17.10 -3.27
N THR A 130 -4.47 -16.57 -2.07
CA THR A 130 -3.53 -17.17 -1.11
C THR A 130 -4.03 -18.55 -0.66
N ARG A 131 -3.17 -19.55 -0.76
CA ARG A 131 -3.49 -20.96 -0.47
C ARG A 131 -2.88 -21.47 0.83
N THR A 132 -1.66 -21.03 1.17
CA THR A 132 -0.91 -21.58 2.29
C THR A 132 -0.77 -20.57 3.43
N ARG A 133 -0.17 -19.40 3.18
CA ARG A 133 0.02 -18.36 4.19
C ARG A 133 0.20 -17.00 3.54
N LEU A 134 -0.16 -15.95 4.27
CA LEU A 134 0.10 -14.56 3.87
C LEU A 134 0.46 -13.73 5.10
N ARG A 135 1.47 -12.89 4.96
CA ARG A 135 1.80 -11.82 5.91
C ARG A 135 1.69 -10.49 5.15
N LEU A 136 0.55 -9.83 5.31
CA LEU A 136 0.22 -8.58 4.62
C LEU A 136 0.18 -7.46 5.64
N SER A 137 1.08 -6.49 5.51
CA SER A 137 1.21 -5.36 6.43
C SER A 137 1.00 -4.04 5.72
N PHE A 138 0.19 -3.19 6.31
CA PHE A 138 -0.07 -1.81 5.93
C PHE A 138 0.50 -0.92 7.01
N VAL A 139 1.34 0.03 6.64
CA VAL A 139 2.04 0.92 7.59
C VAL A 139 1.87 2.36 7.15
N HIS A 140 1.40 3.23 8.04
CA HIS A 140 1.18 4.63 7.69
C HIS A 140 1.54 5.60 8.82
N GLY A 141 1.97 6.80 8.45
CA GLY A 141 2.14 7.92 9.37
C GLY A 141 0.88 8.77 9.44
N LYS A 142 0.37 9.05 10.64
CA LYS A 142 -0.83 9.88 10.79
C LYS A 142 -0.63 11.31 10.29
N ASN A 143 0.60 11.81 10.38
CA ASN A 143 0.98 13.13 9.95
C ASN A 143 1.33 13.24 8.46
N ASP A 144 1.15 12.17 7.69
CA ASP A 144 1.36 12.21 6.24
C ASP A 144 0.39 13.21 5.60
N LYS A 145 0.95 14.24 4.95
CA LYS A 145 0.18 15.31 4.32
C LYS A 145 -0.05 15.08 2.84
N ASP A 146 0.72 14.16 2.25
CA ASP A 146 0.66 13.86 0.84
C ASP A 146 -0.34 12.74 0.57
N ILE A 147 -0.26 11.65 1.32
CA ILE A 147 -1.22 10.54 1.24
C ILE A 147 -1.92 10.40 2.59
N PRO A 148 -3.22 10.77 2.70
CA PRO A 148 -3.95 10.61 3.95
C PRO A 148 -3.98 9.15 4.40
N TRP A 149 -3.68 8.87 5.67
CA TRP A 149 -3.70 7.52 6.24
C TRP A 149 -5.02 6.76 6.02
N LYS A 150 -6.10 7.49 5.75
CA LYS A 150 -7.41 6.91 5.40
C LYS A 150 -7.36 6.09 4.10
N GLU A 151 -6.42 6.37 3.20
CA GLU A 151 -6.21 5.55 2.00
C GLU A 151 -5.69 4.16 2.36
N ASP A 152 -4.76 4.10 3.31
CA ASP A 152 -4.26 2.85 3.88
C ASP A 152 -5.39 2.04 4.57
N ASN A 153 -6.31 2.72 5.26
CA ASN A 153 -7.48 2.08 5.85
C ASN A 153 -8.40 1.43 4.81
N LYS A 154 -8.53 2.01 3.61
CA LYS A 154 -9.28 1.39 2.51
C LYS A 154 -8.61 0.11 2.01
N LEU A 155 -7.28 0.10 1.91
CA LEU A 155 -6.51 -1.11 1.55
C LEU A 155 -6.70 -2.21 2.59
N PHE A 156 -6.55 -1.87 3.87
CA PHE A 156 -6.77 -2.80 4.97
C PHE A 156 -8.19 -3.37 4.96
N LYS A 157 -9.22 -2.50 4.79
CA LYS A 157 -10.61 -2.91 4.68
C LYS A 157 -10.82 -3.88 3.52
N ALA A 158 -10.28 -3.59 2.33
CA ALA A 158 -10.38 -4.47 1.17
C ALA A 158 -9.79 -5.87 1.45
N ALA A 159 -8.63 -5.93 2.11
CA ALA A 159 -8.00 -7.19 2.51
C ALA A 159 -8.83 -7.98 3.53
N VAL A 160 -9.32 -7.31 4.58
CA VAL A 160 -10.10 -7.95 5.64
C VAL A 160 -11.46 -8.41 5.11
N THR A 161 -12.17 -7.56 4.35
CA THR A 161 -13.47 -7.93 3.75
C THR A 161 -13.33 -9.16 2.86
N GLU A 162 -12.27 -9.27 2.08
CA GLU A 162 -12.03 -10.47 1.27
C GLU A 162 -11.77 -11.72 2.13
N ALA A 163 -11.16 -11.55 3.30
CA ALA A 163 -10.86 -12.67 4.19
C ALA A 163 -12.08 -13.21 4.96
N ILE A 164 -13.04 -12.33 5.31
CA ILE A 164 -14.16 -12.67 6.20
C ILE A 164 -15.54 -12.64 5.52
N GLY A 165 -15.64 -12.10 4.31
CA GLY A 165 -16.89 -11.87 3.59
C GLY A 165 -17.37 -10.42 3.68
N GLU A 166 -18.48 -10.14 2.97
CA GLU A 166 -19.05 -8.79 2.91
C GLU A 166 -19.51 -8.32 4.29
N ILE A 167 -19.14 -7.07 4.61
CA ILE A 167 -19.51 -6.39 5.84
C ILE A 167 -19.74 -4.91 5.53
N ASP A 168 -20.73 -4.30 6.16
CA ASP A 168 -20.99 -2.87 6.04
C ASP A 168 -19.93 -2.03 6.77
N ASP A 169 -19.92 -0.73 6.50
CA ASP A 169 -18.90 0.17 7.04
C ASP A 169 -18.92 0.21 8.57
N GLU A 170 -20.10 0.23 9.17
CA GLU A 170 -20.27 0.29 10.62
C GLU A 170 -19.83 -1.02 11.29
N GLY A 171 -20.17 -2.15 10.71
CA GLY A 171 -19.73 -3.47 11.17
C GLY A 171 -18.24 -3.63 11.07
N PHE A 172 -17.63 -3.17 9.96
CA PHE A 172 -16.18 -3.20 9.79
C PHE A 172 -15.46 -2.40 10.87
N GLU A 173 -15.89 -1.16 11.15
CA GLU A 173 -15.24 -0.32 12.18
C GLU A 173 -15.39 -0.95 13.58
N ARG A 174 -16.55 -1.52 13.91
CA ARG A 174 -16.74 -2.25 15.18
C ARG A 174 -15.81 -3.45 15.32
N LEU A 175 -15.72 -4.26 14.25
CA LEU A 175 -14.84 -5.43 14.24
C LEU A 175 -13.36 -5.03 14.29
N LYS A 176 -12.99 -4.00 13.54
CA LYS A 176 -11.64 -3.46 13.54
C LYS A 176 -11.21 -3.04 14.94
N GLU A 177 -12.08 -2.33 15.67
CA GLU A 177 -11.78 -1.88 17.04
C GLU A 177 -11.51 -3.07 17.99
N GLN A 178 -12.24 -4.18 17.85
CA GLN A 178 -12.01 -5.38 18.64
C GLN A 178 -10.65 -6.04 18.37
N HIS A 179 -10.08 -5.83 17.18
CA HIS A 179 -8.79 -6.36 16.76
C HIS A 179 -7.66 -5.32 16.84
N THR A 180 -7.93 -4.18 17.48
CA THR A 180 -6.99 -3.05 17.57
C THR A 180 -6.38 -2.92 18.96
N VAL A 181 -5.07 -2.75 19.00
CA VAL A 181 -4.31 -2.38 20.20
C VAL A 181 -3.81 -0.95 20.03
N HIS A 182 -4.35 -0.03 20.81
CA HIS A 182 -3.89 1.36 20.85
C HIS A 182 -2.51 1.46 21.52
N LYS A 183 -1.60 2.20 20.89
CA LYS A 183 -0.23 2.44 21.39
C LYS A 183 -0.01 3.89 21.81
N GLY A 184 -1.07 4.68 21.82
CA GLY A 184 -1.09 6.09 22.17
C GLY A 184 -2.23 6.82 21.45
N PRO A 185 -2.36 8.14 21.59
CA PRO A 185 -3.48 8.90 21.05
C PRO A 185 -3.61 8.81 19.52
N ASP A 186 -2.49 8.65 18.83
CA ASP A 186 -2.38 8.67 17.36
C ASP A 186 -1.65 7.44 16.81
N ALA A 187 -1.59 6.36 17.59
CA ALA A 187 -0.90 5.14 17.22
C ALA A 187 -1.73 3.91 17.56
N PHE A 188 -1.84 3.00 16.60
CA PHE A 188 -2.50 1.72 16.82
C PHE A 188 -1.91 0.62 15.94
N VAL A 189 -2.19 -0.62 16.35
CA VAL A 189 -1.95 -1.82 15.56
C VAL A 189 -3.24 -2.62 15.54
N SER A 190 -3.79 -2.83 14.34
CA SER A 190 -4.91 -3.75 14.11
C SER A 190 -4.39 -5.02 13.47
N THR A 191 -4.73 -6.19 14.01
CA THR A 191 -4.24 -7.48 13.48
C THR A 191 -5.40 -8.43 13.27
N TRP A 192 -5.51 -8.93 12.05
CA TRP A 192 -6.48 -9.93 11.65
C TRP A 192 -5.78 -11.24 11.31
N ILE A 193 -6.25 -12.34 11.89
CA ILE A 193 -5.69 -13.68 11.65
C ILE A 193 -6.83 -14.60 11.23
N THR A 194 -6.67 -15.30 10.13
CA THR A 194 -7.64 -16.28 9.61
C THR A 194 -7.17 -17.70 9.83
N ASP A 195 -8.09 -18.64 9.74
CA ASP A 195 -7.81 -20.09 9.83
C ASP A 195 -6.83 -20.60 8.76
N ARG A 196 -6.68 -19.84 7.65
CA ARG A 196 -5.76 -20.15 6.55
C ARG A 196 -4.34 -19.62 6.77
N ASP A 197 -3.95 -19.27 7.99
CA ASP A 197 -2.65 -18.62 8.32
C ASP A 197 -2.40 -17.32 7.53
N ILE A 198 -3.48 -16.59 7.22
CA ILE A 198 -3.40 -15.25 6.67
C ILE A 198 -3.38 -14.25 7.83
N VAL A 199 -2.34 -13.44 7.91
CA VAL A 199 -2.23 -12.33 8.86
C VAL A 199 -2.27 -11.03 8.08
N ILE A 200 -3.29 -10.23 8.35
CA ILE A 200 -3.48 -8.89 7.80
C ILE A 200 -3.29 -7.91 8.94
N ARG A 201 -2.32 -7.02 8.80
CA ARG A 201 -1.93 -6.09 9.86
C ARG A 201 -1.92 -4.67 9.36
N GLN A 202 -2.51 -3.76 10.13
CA GLN A 202 -2.42 -2.32 9.90
C GLN A 202 -1.72 -1.67 11.09
N GLU A 203 -0.77 -0.80 10.81
CA GLU A 203 -0.03 -0.03 11.80
C GLU A 203 -0.11 1.46 11.48
N LEU A 204 -0.62 2.23 12.42
CA LEU A 204 -0.58 3.69 12.35
C LEU A 204 0.41 4.21 13.38
N TYR A 205 1.29 5.09 12.93
CA TYR A 205 2.25 5.81 13.76
C TYR A 205 1.94 7.30 13.78
N PRO A 206 2.25 8.02 14.87
CA PRO A 206 2.00 9.46 14.96
C PRO A 206 2.79 10.24 13.90
N TYR A 207 4.00 9.78 13.60
CA TYR A 207 4.94 10.41 12.68
C TYR A 207 5.46 9.38 11.67
N GLY A 208 5.69 9.81 10.43
CA GLY A 208 6.14 8.90 9.36
C GLY A 208 5.86 9.41 7.96
N GLY A 209 5.42 10.68 7.80
CA GLY A 209 5.24 11.32 6.49
C GLY A 209 6.57 11.47 5.74
N GLU A 210 6.53 11.48 4.42
CA GLU A 210 7.69 11.47 3.52
C GLU A 210 8.66 12.65 3.71
N PHE A 211 8.24 13.71 4.42
CA PHE A 211 9.03 14.92 4.69
C PHE A 211 9.16 15.21 6.19
N LEU A 212 9.87 14.36 6.92
CA LEU A 212 10.41 14.81 8.19
C LEU A 212 11.69 15.61 7.91
N PRO A 213 11.78 16.90 8.32
CA PRO A 213 13.04 17.61 8.25
C PRO A 213 14.09 16.88 9.11
N PRO A 214 15.38 16.86 8.71
CA PRO A 214 16.45 16.11 9.39
C PRO A 214 16.65 16.42 10.88
N GLN A 215 15.97 17.42 11.42
CA GLN A 215 16.13 17.89 12.82
C GLN A 215 15.18 17.21 13.83
N ALA A 216 14.34 16.27 13.41
CA ALA A 216 13.39 15.61 14.35
C ALA A 216 14.02 14.44 15.15
N TYR A 217 15.26 14.09 14.88
CA TYR A 217 16.03 13.11 15.67
C TYR A 217 17.02 13.82 16.60
N SER A 218 16.52 14.64 17.52
CA SER A 218 17.31 14.95 18.71
C SER A 218 17.17 13.75 19.65
N GLU A 219 18.26 13.04 19.86
CA GLU A 219 18.34 12.01 20.89
C GLU A 219 17.86 12.57 22.23
N PRO A 220 17.10 11.79 23.04
CA PRO A 220 16.82 12.21 24.40
C PRO A 220 18.17 12.34 25.12
N THR A 221 18.53 13.56 25.52
CA THR A 221 19.65 13.80 26.40
C THR A 221 19.45 12.95 27.65
N ALA A 222 20.32 11.96 27.82
CA ALA A 222 20.43 11.23 29.07
C ALA A 222 20.80 12.21 30.19
N ASN A 223 19.90 12.37 31.14
CA ASN A 223 20.18 12.88 32.48
C ASN A 223 20.21 11.70 33.44
#